data_28b7b7a408d79dbd6c89f75c3c65bb1f
#
_entry.id   28b7b7a408d79dbd6c89f75c3c65bb1f
#
_cell.length_a   1.000
_cell.length_b   1.000
_cell.length_c   1.000
_cell.angle_alpha   90.00
_cell.angle_beta   90.00
_cell.angle_gamma   90.00
#
_symmetry.space_group_name_H-M   'P 1'
#
loop_
_entity.id
_entity.type
_entity.pdbx_description
1 polymer ?
#
loop_
_entity_poly.entity_id
_entity_poly.type
_entity_poly.pdbx_seq_one_letter_code
_entity_poly.pdbx_strand_id
1 'polypeptide(L)'
;MIHEWWGLNDNIKEMAEKLASHGYIVLAVDLYDGKVGTTTDEARQLRNSFEQSQWTENMNTAVSYLEDQYTPSSIGSIGWCFGGGQSLNLALNNDDMDATVIYYGQLVTEQEELSKIDWPVLGIFAGLDSGITPETVNQFESALNEVGIENDITIYPNVNHAFANPSGDRYASEESKDAWDNTLEFFKDNLN
;
A
#
# COMPACT_ATOMS: atom_id res chain seq x y z
N MET A 1 -0.71 -0.44 7.86
CA MET A 1 -1.58 -1.06 6.82
C MET A 1 -2.68 -0.09 6.44
N ILE A 2 -2.91 0.12 5.15
CA ILE A 2 -3.81 1.17 4.65
C ILE A 2 -4.89 0.54 3.79
N HIS A 3 -6.16 0.86 4.10
CA HIS A 3 -7.34 0.27 3.48
C HIS A 3 -7.58 0.71 2.03
N GLU A 4 -8.35 -0.07 1.29
CA GLU A 4 -8.87 0.31 -0.03
C GLU A 4 -9.88 1.47 0.07
N TRP A 5 -10.39 1.94 -1.04
CA TRP A 5 -11.34 3.07 -1.10
C TRP A 5 -12.69 2.84 -0.37
N TRP A 6 -12.92 1.60 0.11
CA TRP A 6 -14.11 1.23 0.88
C TRP A 6 -14.07 1.71 2.34
N GLY A 7 -12.91 2.08 2.88
CA GLY A 7 -12.69 2.33 4.30
C GLY A 7 -12.15 1.11 5.03
N LEU A 8 -11.92 1.24 6.34
CA LEU A 8 -11.39 0.17 7.19
C LEU A 8 -12.46 -0.90 7.47
N ASN A 9 -12.71 -1.73 6.48
CA ASN A 9 -13.68 -2.83 6.53
C ASN A 9 -13.08 -4.11 7.13
N ASP A 10 -13.90 -5.14 7.28
CA ASP A 10 -13.49 -6.41 7.91
C ASP A 10 -12.41 -7.14 7.10
N ASN A 11 -12.44 -7.05 5.75
CA ASN A 11 -11.37 -7.62 4.91
C ASN A 11 -9.99 -7.08 5.28
N ILE A 12 -9.85 -5.77 5.46
CA ILE A 12 -8.56 -5.15 5.85
C ILE A 12 -8.15 -5.53 7.27
N LYS A 13 -9.12 -5.65 8.19
CA LYS A 13 -8.85 -6.12 9.56
C LYS A 13 -8.35 -7.58 9.57
N GLU A 14 -8.97 -8.46 8.77
CA GLU A 14 -8.51 -9.85 8.60
C GLU A 14 -7.11 -9.92 7.98
N MET A 15 -6.80 -9.04 7.01
CA MET A 15 -5.46 -8.94 6.44
C MET A 15 -4.44 -8.44 7.49
N ALA A 16 -4.84 -7.51 8.36
CA ALA A 16 -3.99 -7.06 9.47
C ALA A 16 -3.72 -8.17 10.48
N GLU A 17 -4.73 -8.94 10.87
CA GLU A 17 -4.59 -10.12 11.73
C GLU A 17 -3.68 -11.18 11.09
N LYS A 18 -3.84 -11.41 9.78
CA LYS A 18 -2.99 -12.32 9.01
C LYS A 18 -1.53 -11.89 9.04
N LEU A 19 -1.24 -10.60 8.80
CA LEU A 19 0.14 -10.09 8.88
C LEU A 19 0.68 -10.17 10.31
N ALA A 20 -0.12 -9.82 11.31
CA ALA A 20 0.25 -9.94 12.72
C ALA A 20 0.59 -11.38 13.14
N SER A 21 -0.05 -12.39 12.54
CA SER A 21 0.27 -13.80 12.80
C SER A 21 1.68 -14.22 12.37
N HIS A 22 2.34 -13.40 11.56
CA HIS A 22 3.75 -13.57 11.15
C HIS A 22 4.75 -12.85 12.06
N GLY A 23 4.29 -12.28 13.20
CA GLY A 23 5.14 -11.68 14.23
C GLY A 23 5.29 -10.17 14.15
N TYR A 24 4.55 -9.50 13.27
CA TYR A 24 4.54 -8.03 13.14
C TYR A 24 3.53 -7.38 14.09
N ILE A 25 3.84 -6.19 14.57
CA ILE A 25 2.85 -5.29 15.15
C ILE A 25 2.18 -4.56 14.00
N VAL A 26 0.88 -4.70 13.84
CA VAL A 26 0.15 -4.14 12.70
C VAL A 26 -0.88 -3.12 13.16
N LEU A 27 -0.74 -1.88 12.68
CA LEU A 27 -1.73 -0.83 12.83
C LEU A 27 -2.50 -0.66 11.52
N ALA A 28 -3.78 -1.00 11.52
CA ALA A 28 -4.67 -0.74 10.40
C ALA A 28 -5.24 0.67 10.53
N VAL A 29 -4.79 1.59 9.66
CA VAL A 29 -5.13 3.01 9.72
C VAL A 29 -6.50 3.25 9.10
N ASP A 30 -7.37 3.99 9.79
CA ASP A 30 -8.65 4.44 9.27
C ASP A 30 -8.55 5.87 8.73
N LEU A 31 -8.65 6.02 7.42
CA LEU A 31 -8.59 7.31 6.73
C LEU A 31 -9.96 7.97 6.52
N TYR A 32 -11.06 7.33 7.00
CA TYR A 32 -12.43 7.79 6.75
C TYR A 32 -13.26 8.02 8.03
N ASP A 33 -12.59 8.21 9.17
CA ASP A 33 -13.23 8.56 10.44
C ASP A 33 -14.34 7.57 10.85
N GLY A 34 -14.03 6.28 10.81
CA GLY A 34 -14.92 5.17 11.19
C GLY A 34 -15.98 4.80 10.13
N LYS A 35 -15.92 5.40 8.95
CA LYS A 35 -16.93 5.16 7.91
C LYS A 35 -16.47 4.11 6.91
N VAL A 36 -17.41 3.27 6.48
CA VAL A 36 -17.20 2.22 5.48
C VAL A 36 -18.27 2.34 4.40
N GLY A 37 -17.84 2.42 3.13
CA GLY A 37 -18.74 2.37 1.99
C GLY A 37 -19.14 0.95 1.64
N THR A 38 -20.41 0.71 1.44
CA THR A 38 -20.99 -0.59 1.03
C THR A 38 -21.37 -0.62 -0.44
N THR A 39 -21.41 0.53 -1.08
CA THR A 39 -21.66 0.72 -2.51
C THR A 39 -20.55 1.57 -3.13
N THR A 40 -20.38 1.46 -4.45
CA THR A 40 -19.42 2.28 -5.21
C THR A 40 -19.64 3.79 -5.02
N ASP A 41 -20.92 4.22 -4.94
CA ASP A 41 -21.24 5.62 -4.75
C ASP A 41 -20.90 6.11 -3.34
N GLU A 42 -21.14 5.29 -2.31
CA GLU A 42 -20.71 5.61 -0.95
C GLU A 42 -19.18 5.68 -0.83
N ALA A 43 -18.47 4.69 -1.38
CA ALA A 43 -17.01 4.69 -1.38
C ALA A 43 -16.43 5.94 -2.08
N ARG A 44 -17.02 6.33 -3.22
CA ARG A 44 -16.64 7.55 -3.95
C ARG A 44 -16.91 8.81 -3.13
N GLN A 45 -18.06 8.89 -2.45
CA GLN A 45 -18.39 10.01 -1.57
C GLN A 45 -17.42 10.11 -0.40
N LEU A 46 -17.10 9.00 0.25
CA LEU A 46 -16.12 8.95 1.35
C LEU A 46 -14.75 9.44 0.88
N ARG A 47 -14.23 8.90 -0.22
CA ARG A 47 -12.97 9.33 -0.79
C ARG A 47 -12.94 10.83 -1.12
N ASN A 48 -14.05 11.40 -1.59
CA ASN A 48 -14.15 12.82 -1.93
C ASN A 48 -14.47 13.73 -0.73
N SER A 49 -14.70 13.17 0.46
CA SER A 49 -15.02 13.94 1.67
C SER A 49 -13.79 14.37 2.47
N PHE A 50 -12.61 13.94 2.06
CA PHE A 50 -11.34 14.23 2.74
C PHE A 50 -10.31 14.76 1.76
N GLU A 51 -9.43 15.63 2.25
CA GLU A 51 -8.29 16.17 1.51
C GLU A 51 -7.05 15.29 1.72
N GLN A 52 -6.15 15.26 0.73
CA GLN A 52 -4.90 14.48 0.82
C GLN A 52 -4.08 14.83 2.09
N SER A 53 -4.03 16.09 2.47
CA SER A 53 -3.31 16.53 3.67
C SER A 53 -3.83 15.89 4.97
N GLN A 54 -5.15 15.66 5.06
CA GLN A 54 -5.76 15.00 6.24
C GLN A 54 -5.33 13.52 6.31
N TRP A 55 -5.29 12.83 5.17
CA TRP A 55 -4.79 11.45 5.11
C TRP A 55 -3.32 11.35 5.45
N THR A 56 -2.50 12.27 4.91
CA THR A 56 -1.06 12.32 5.20
C THR A 56 -0.81 12.57 6.69
N GLU A 57 -1.50 13.53 7.31
CA GLU A 57 -1.42 13.81 8.74
C GLU A 57 -1.84 12.61 9.60
N ASN A 58 -2.94 11.93 9.23
CA ASN A 58 -3.42 10.73 9.91
C ASN A 58 -2.38 9.59 9.84
N MET A 59 -1.81 9.34 8.67
CA MET A 59 -0.79 8.31 8.49
C MET A 59 0.50 8.63 9.26
N ASN A 60 0.96 9.88 9.26
CA ASN A 60 2.12 10.31 10.04
C ASN A 60 1.86 10.16 11.56
N THR A 61 0.64 10.48 12.00
CA THR A 61 0.23 10.24 13.39
C THR A 61 0.25 8.75 13.75
N ALA A 62 -0.14 7.89 12.81
CA ALA A 62 -0.09 6.44 13.00
C ALA A 62 1.35 5.90 13.12
N VAL A 63 2.30 6.44 12.34
CA VAL A 63 3.74 6.12 12.47
C VAL A 63 4.24 6.55 13.83
N SER A 64 4.03 7.82 14.22
CA SER A 64 4.45 8.34 15.52
C SER A 64 3.84 7.55 16.69
N TYR A 65 2.59 7.09 16.57
CA TYR A 65 1.97 6.22 17.57
C TYR A 65 2.69 4.88 17.71
N LEU A 66 3.10 4.27 16.60
CA LEU A 66 3.87 3.00 16.64
C LEU A 66 5.22 3.21 17.33
N GLU A 67 5.92 4.29 17.00
CA GLU A 67 7.21 4.64 17.62
C GLU A 67 7.08 4.85 19.12
N ASP A 68 6.12 5.68 19.53
CA ASP A 68 5.91 6.03 20.94
C ASP A 68 5.47 4.84 21.79
N GLN A 69 4.62 3.96 21.26
CA GLN A 69 4.03 2.86 22.02
C GLN A 69 4.89 1.59 22.02
N TYR A 70 5.61 1.33 20.94
CA TYR A 70 6.27 0.03 20.74
C TYR A 70 7.78 0.15 20.55
N THR A 71 8.30 1.33 20.25
CA THR A 71 9.73 1.55 19.98
C THR A 71 10.27 0.52 18.98
N PRO A 72 9.67 0.36 17.81
CA PRO A 72 10.07 -0.67 16.83
C PRO A 72 11.49 -0.41 16.31
N SER A 73 12.16 -1.46 15.87
CA SER A 73 13.46 -1.34 15.18
C SER A 73 13.30 -0.84 13.75
N SER A 74 12.14 -1.11 13.14
CA SER A 74 11.83 -0.73 11.76
C SER A 74 10.32 -0.64 11.53
N ILE A 75 9.90 0.22 10.59
CA ILE A 75 8.51 0.45 10.24
C ILE A 75 8.32 0.31 8.72
N GLY A 76 7.34 -0.50 8.31
CA GLY A 76 6.94 -0.63 6.92
C GLY A 76 5.50 -0.20 6.67
N SER A 77 5.20 0.23 5.46
CA SER A 77 3.84 0.50 5.01
C SER A 77 3.37 -0.51 3.98
N ILE A 78 2.07 -0.78 3.97
CA ILE A 78 1.40 -1.61 2.98
C ILE A 78 -0.02 -1.12 2.75
N GLY A 79 -0.45 -1.09 1.50
CA GLY A 79 -1.82 -0.73 1.15
C GLY A 79 -2.26 -1.26 -0.21
N TRP A 80 -3.58 -1.32 -0.42
CA TRP A 80 -4.22 -1.84 -1.63
C TRP A 80 -5.06 -0.78 -2.31
N CYS A 81 -5.04 -0.70 -3.64
CA CYS A 81 -5.83 0.23 -4.42
C CYS A 81 -5.58 1.70 -3.98
N PHE A 82 -6.59 2.38 -3.46
CA PHE A 82 -6.45 3.68 -2.80
C PHE A 82 -5.33 3.64 -1.74
N GLY A 83 -5.35 2.65 -0.86
CA GLY A 83 -4.34 2.46 0.17
C GLY A 83 -2.94 2.18 -0.38
N GLY A 84 -2.81 1.55 -1.55
CA GLY A 84 -1.53 1.39 -2.23
C GLY A 84 -0.93 2.73 -2.65
N GLY A 85 -1.76 3.62 -3.21
CA GLY A 85 -1.35 4.99 -3.49
C GLY A 85 -1.04 5.80 -2.23
N GLN A 86 -1.76 5.54 -1.13
CA GLN A 86 -1.48 6.19 0.15
C GLN A 86 -0.22 5.64 0.83
N SER A 87 0.14 4.36 0.62
CA SER A 87 1.41 3.80 1.06
C SER A 87 2.61 4.50 0.39
N LEU A 88 2.52 4.74 -0.93
CA LEU A 88 3.51 5.57 -1.62
C LEU A 88 3.49 7.03 -1.12
N ASN A 89 2.31 7.62 -0.92
CA ASN A 89 2.21 8.99 -0.40
C ASN A 89 2.83 9.12 1.00
N LEU A 90 2.66 8.12 1.87
CA LEU A 90 3.35 8.08 3.17
C LEU A 90 4.86 8.07 2.99
N ALA A 91 5.39 7.23 2.10
CA ALA A 91 6.82 7.19 1.80
C ALA A 91 7.39 8.51 1.28
N LEU A 92 6.59 9.32 0.58
CA LEU A 92 6.99 10.64 0.08
C LEU A 92 6.92 11.77 1.12
N ASN A 93 6.31 11.51 2.30
CA ASN A 93 6.00 12.54 3.32
C ASN A 93 6.37 12.14 4.74
N ASN A 94 7.11 11.04 4.91
CA ASN A 94 7.58 10.56 6.20
C ASN A 94 8.92 9.85 6.03
N ASP A 95 9.94 10.32 6.71
CA ASP A 95 11.32 9.80 6.59
C ASP A 95 11.61 8.67 7.60
N ASP A 96 10.65 8.32 8.46
CA ASP A 96 10.80 7.30 9.52
C ASP A 96 10.29 5.91 9.04
N MET A 97 10.46 5.62 7.75
CA MET A 97 10.03 4.36 7.14
C MET A 97 11.24 3.54 6.69
N ASP A 98 11.13 2.20 6.74
CA ASP A 98 12.18 1.26 6.35
C ASP A 98 11.78 0.36 5.16
N ALA A 99 10.49 0.29 4.84
CA ALA A 99 9.97 -0.49 3.72
C ALA A 99 8.60 0.02 3.24
N THR A 100 8.35 -0.02 1.94
CA THR A 100 7.06 0.39 1.36
C THR A 100 6.53 -0.67 0.40
N VAL A 101 5.28 -1.12 0.63
CA VAL A 101 4.58 -2.08 -0.24
C VAL A 101 3.34 -1.43 -0.86
N ILE A 102 3.25 -1.53 -2.19
CA ILE A 102 2.20 -0.91 -3.00
C ILE A 102 1.47 -1.98 -3.80
N TYR A 103 0.22 -2.29 -3.46
CA TYR A 103 -0.64 -3.13 -4.28
C TYR A 103 -1.51 -2.26 -5.19
N TYR A 104 -1.31 -2.34 -6.49
CA TYR A 104 -2.09 -1.67 -7.56
C TYR A 104 -2.59 -0.27 -7.19
N GLY A 105 -1.72 0.52 -6.56
CA GLY A 105 -1.98 1.89 -6.12
C GLY A 105 -1.60 2.93 -7.16
N GLN A 106 -2.13 4.15 -6.97
CA GLN A 106 -1.73 5.32 -7.76
C GLN A 106 -0.23 5.57 -7.60
N LEU A 107 0.45 5.83 -8.70
CA LEU A 107 1.91 6.00 -8.76
C LEU A 107 2.30 7.46 -9.04
N VAL A 108 3.50 7.81 -8.59
CA VAL A 108 4.24 9.02 -8.90
C VAL A 108 5.47 8.61 -9.69
N THR A 109 5.79 9.32 -10.77
CA THR A 109 6.93 9.02 -11.66
C THR A 109 7.98 10.12 -11.72
N GLU A 110 7.72 11.21 -11.01
CA GLU A 110 8.63 12.35 -10.91
C GLU A 110 9.83 12.00 -10.02
N GLN A 111 11.03 11.97 -10.60
CA GLN A 111 12.26 11.59 -9.91
C GLN A 111 12.56 12.47 -8.69
N GLU A 112 12.25 13.77 -8.76
CA GLU A 112 12.42 14.70 -7.64
C GLU A 112 11.58 14.27 -6.42
N GLU A 113 10.35 13.79 -6.64
CA GLU A 113 9.51 13.28 -5.57
C GLU A 113 10.01 11.93 -5.05
N LEU A 114 10.34 11.01 -5.95
CA LEU A 114 10.80 9.67 -5.57
C LEU A 114 12.15 9.70 -4.83
N SER A 115 13.02 10.66 -5.12
CA SER A 115 14.31 10.81 -4.44
C SER A 115 14.23 11.10 -2.93
N LYS A 116 13.04 11.30 -2.39
CA LYS A 116 12.77 11.39 -0.93
C LYS A 116 12.78 10.03 -0.24
N ILE A 117 12.63 8.95 -1.01
CA ILE A 117 12.64 7.58 -0.49
C ILE A 117 14.07 7.07 -0.52
N ASP A 118 14.57 6.50 0.58
CA ASP A 118 15.90 5.90 0.67
C ASP A 118 15.89 4.45 1.21
N TRP A 119 14.73 3.81 1.17
CA TRP A 119 14.48 2.42 1.56
C TRP A 119 13.83 1.62 0.44
N PRO A 120 13.83 0.26 0.53
CA PRO A 120 13.28 -0.62 -0.49
C PRO A 120 11.78 -0.45 -0.71
N VAL A 121 11.36 -0.60 -1.97
CA VAL A 121 9.97 -0.54 -2.42
C VAL A 121 9.55 -1.84 -3.11
N LEU A 122 8.48 -2.48 -2.64
CA LEU A 122 7.80 -3.58 -3.33
C LEU A 122 6.54 -3.06 -4.03
N GLY A 123 6.45 -3.28 -5.33
CA GLY A 123 5.28 -2.94 -6.13
C GLY A 123 4.60 -4.15 -6.75
N ILE A 124 3.31 -4.31 -6.53
CA ILE A 124 2.51 -5.45 -6.98
C ILE A 124 1.35 -4.93 -7.83
N PHE A 125 1.35 -5.28 -9.11
CA PHE A 125 0.44 -4.70 -10.10
C PHE A 125 -0.23 -5.75 -10.97
N ALA A 126 -1.27 -5.32 -11.70
CA ALA A 126 -2.11 -6.17 -12.53
C ALA A 126 -1.95 -5.80 -14.02
N GLY A 127 -1.66 -6.78 -14.86
CA GLY A 127 -1.41 -6.58 -16.29
C GLY A 127 -2.64 -6.15 -17.10
N LEU A 128 -3.86 -6.40 -16.58
CA LEU A 128 -5.12 -5.99 -17.21
C LEU A 128 -5.73 -4.74 -16.53
N ASP A 129 -4.98 -4.07 -15.66
CA ASP A 129 -5.45 -2.84 -15.04
C ASP A 129 -5.46 -1.69 -16.06
N SER A 130 -6.62 -1.06 -16.24
CA SER A 130 -6.79 0.08 -17.15
C SER A 130 -6.56 1.43 -16.47
N GLY A 131 -6.49 1.46 -15.15
CA GLY A 131 -6.23 2.66 -14.35
C GLY A 131 -4.76 2.82 -13.99
N ILE A 132 -4.15 1.75 -13.48
CA ILE A 132 -2.70 1.67 -13.21
C ILE A 132 -2.09 0.75 -14.26
N THR A 133 -1.84 1.30 -15.44
CA THR A 133 -1.44 0.50 -16.61
C THR A 133 -0.01 -0.04 -16.47
N PRO A 134 0.32 -1.18 -17.12
CA PRO A 134 1.70 -1.68 -17.17
C PRO A 134 2.71 -0.64 -17.66
N GLU A 135 2.30 0.25 -18.56
CA GLU A 135 3.16 1.34 -19.02
C GLU A 135 3.51 2.30 -17.88
N THR A 136 2.51 2.71 -17.07
CA THR A 136 2.73 3.58 -15.90
C THR A 136 3.60 2.87 -14.86
N VAL A 137 3.40 1.56 -14.65
CA VAL A 137 4.21 0.76 -13.74
C VAL A 137 5.66 0.69 -14.19
N ASN A 138 5.92 0.46 -15.47
CA ASN A 138 7.27 0.43 -16.02
C ASN A 138 7.96 1.81 -15.93
N GLN A 139 7.21 2.90 -16.09
CA GLN A 139 7.73 4.26 -15.89
C GLN A 139 8.11 4.51 -14.43
N PHE A 140 7.30 4.04 -13.49
CA PHE A 140 7.59 4.12 -12.05
C PHE A 140 8.85 3.32 -11.68
N GLU A 141 8.96 2.07 -12.13
CA GLU A 141 10.15 1.22 -11.93
C GLU A 141 11.42 1.88 -12.51
N SER A 142 11.32 2.42 -13.73
CA SER A 142 12.43 3.17 -14.35
C SER A 142 12.84 4.36 -13.50
N ALA A 143 11.88 5.13 -13.01
CA ALA A 143 12.14 6.31 -12.19
C ALA A 143 12.78 5.95 -10.83
N LEU A 144 12.33 4.86 -10.17
CA LEU A 144 12.98 4.33 -8.95
C LEU A 144 14.43 3.93 -9.21
N ASN A 145 14.68 3.20 -10.31
CA ASN A 145 16.03 2.78 -10.70
C ASN A 145 16.95 3.97 -11.00
N GLU A 146 16.43 5.01 -11.66
CA GLU A 146 17.20 6.22 -12.01
C GLU A 146 17.60 7.04 -10.79
N VAL A 147 16.81 7.03 -9.72
CA VAL A 147 17.14 7.68 -8.44
C VAL A 147 17.86 6.74 -7.46
N GLY A 148 18.07 5.47 -7.84
CA GLY A 148 18.87 4.51 -7.08
C GLY A 148 18.13 3.81 -5.92
N ILE A 149 16.81 3.82 -5.92
CA ILE A 149 15.99 3.13 -4.92
C ILE A 149 15.95 1.63 -5.23
N GLU A 150 16.27 0.80 -4.24
CA GLU A 150 16.08 -0.64 -4.31
C GLU A 150 14.59 -0.96 -4.45
N ASN A 151 14.24 -1.75 -5.46
CA ASN A 151 12.83 -2.04 -5.71
C ASN A 151 12.63 -3.44 -6.33
N ASP A 152 11.46 -4.02 -6.05
CA ASP A 152 10.94 -5.23 -6.69
C ASP A 152 9.54 -4.92 -7.24
N ILE A 153 9.41 -4.87 -8.56
CA ILE A 153 8.16 -4.52 -9.24
C ILE A 153 7.65 -5.72 -10.01
N THR A 154 6.55 -6.29 -9.54
CA THR A 154 5.90 -7.44 -10.16
C THR A 154 4.59 -7.04 -10.84
N ILE A 155 4.43 -7.39 -12.12
CA ILE A 155 3.18 -7.26 -12.87
C ILE A 155 2.61 -8.65 -13.16
N TYR A 156 1.47 -8.99 -12.58
CA TYR A 156 0.74 -10.23 -12.85
C TYR A 156 -0.06 -10.08 -14.15
N PRO A 157 0.30 -10.78 -15.25
CA PRO A 157 -0.14 -10.40 -16.60
C PRO A 157 -1.63 -10.65 -16.89
N ASN A 158 -2.25 -11.59 -16.18
CA ASN A 158 -3.59 -12.09 -16.50
C ASN A 158 -4.67 -11.69 -15.49
N VAL A 159 -4.38 -10.75 -14.61
CA VAL A 159 -5.31 -10.30 -13.57
C VAL A 159 -5.65 -8.82 -13.71
N ASN A 160 -6.74 -8.42 -13.11
CA ASN A 160 -7.25 -7.05 -13.10
C ASN A 160 -6.95 -6.33 -11.77
N HIS A 161 -7.22 -5.00 -11.76
CA HIS A 161 -7.23 -4.21 -10.54
C HIS A 161 -7.99 -4.89 -9.41
N ALA A 162 -7.45 -4.85 -8.18
CA ALA A 162 -8.01 -5.47 -6.98
C ALA A 162 -8.03 -7.02 -7.01
N PHE A 163 -7.14 -7.67 -7.76
CA PHE A 163 -7.05 -9.12 -7.84
C PHE A 163 -6.73 -9.80 -6.49
N ALA A 164 -6.09 -9.08 -5.56
CA ALA A 164 -5.75 -9.59 -4.23
C ALA A 164 -6.83 -9.37 -3.17
N ASN A 165 -8.02 -8.83 -3.54
CA ASN A 165 -9.13 -8.64 -2.62
C ASN A 165 -10.07 -9.86 -2.65
N PRO A 166 -10.09 -10.72 -1.59
CA PRO A 166 -10.91 -11.92 -1.56
C PRO A 166 -12.42 -11.63 -1.49
N SER A 167 -12.83 -10.39 -1.15
CA SER A 167 -14.23 -9.97 -1.14
C SER A 167 -14.72 -9.46 -2.50
N GLY A 168 -13.82 -9.32 -3.50
CA GLY A 168 -14.13 -8.74 -4.80
C GLY A 168 -14.32 -9.77 -5.91
N ASP A 169 -15.09 -9.40 -6.94
CA ASP A 169 -15.37 -10.27 -8.10
C ASP A 169 -14.15 -10.55 -8.98
N ARG A 170 -13.04 -9.85 -8.75
CA ARG A 170 -11.78 -9.96 -9.54
C ARG A 170 -10.71 -10.75 -8.79
N TYR A 171 -11.07 -11.38 -7.68
CA TYR A 171 -10.12 -12.14 -6.87
C TYR A 171 -9.48 -13.27 -7.66
N ALA A 172 -8.16 -13.29 -7.69
CA ALA A 172 -7.33 -14.30 -8.31
C ALA A 172 -6.47 -14.96 -7.22
N SER A 173 -6.91 -16.13 -6.77
CA SER A 173 -6.38 -16.75 -5.54
C SER A 173 -4.91 -17.16 -5.63
N GLU A 174 -4.45 -17.61 -6.80
CA GLU A 174 -3.07 -18.05 -7.01
C GLU A 174 -2.11 -16.85 -7.01
N GLU A 175 -2.43 -15.83 -7.81
CA GLU A 175 -1.64 -14.61 -7.90
C GLU A 175 -1.69 -13.79 -6.59
N SER A 176 -2.85 -13.80 -5.90
CA SER A 176 -2.98 -13.15 -4.59
C SER A 176 -2.12 -13.84 -3.53
N LYS A 177 -2.04 -15.18 -3.57
CA LYS A 177 -1.18 -15.93 -2.65
C LYS A 177 0.30 -15.66 -2.94
N ASP A 178 0.70 -15.71 -4.19
CA ASP A 178 2.08 -15.45 -4.61
C ASP A 178 2.51 -14.02 -4.22
N ALA A 179 1.67 -13.02 -4.51
CA ALA A 179 1.89 -11.64 -4.10
C ALA A 179 2.01 -11.46 -2.58
N TRP A 180 1.23 -12.21 -1.81
CA TRP A 180 1.32 -12.20 -0.36
C TRP A 180 2.60 -12.85 0.16
N ASP A 181 3.00 -13.97 -0.43
CA ASP A 181 4.25 -14.66 -0.08
C ASP A 181 5.46 -13.74 -0.38
N ASN A 182 5.47 -13.05 -1.54
CA ASN A 182 6.47 -12.03 -1.88
C ASN A 182 6.49 -10.87 -0.87
N THR A 183 5.33 -10.40 -0.43
CA THR A 183 5.22 -9.37 0.62
C THR A 183 5.84 -9.82 1.94
N LEU A 184 5.59 -11.05 2.35
CA LEU A 184 6.15 -11.58 3.59
C LEU A 184 7.67 -11.75 3.52
N GLU A 185 8.20 -12.19 2.37
CA GLU A 185 9.64 -12.27 2.13
C GLU A 185 10.27 -10.89 2.15
N PHE A 186 9.69 -9.92 1.44
CA PHE A 186 10.14 -8.54 1.41
C PHE A 186 10.18 -7.90 2.82
N PHE A 187 9.12 -8.05 3.60
CA PHE A 187 9.11 -7.53 4.98
C PHE A 187 10.10 -8.24 5.90
N LYS A 188 10.28 -9.55 5.74
CA LYS A 188 11.26 -10.30 6.51
C LYS A 188 12.70 -9.83 6.24
N ASP A 189 12.99 -9.44 5.01
CA ASP A 189 14.33 -9.01 4.62
C ASP A 189 14.61 -7.55 5.02
N ASN A 190 13.58 -6.72 5.14
CA ASN A 190 13.71 -5.28 5.36
C ASN A 190 13.19 -4.78 6.72
N LEU A 191 12.39 -5.56 7.45
CA LEU A 191 11.86 -5.19 8.78
C LEU A 191 12.38 -6.18 9.86
N ASN A 192 13.59 -5.98 10.36
CA ASN A 192 14.24 -6.82 11.38
C ASN A 192 14.40 -6.08 12.71
#